data_9fa6e9d651c1613871a4ef991584ccd5
#
_entry.id   9fa6e9d651c1613871a4ef991584ccd5
#
_cell.length_a   1.000
_cell.length_b   1.000
_cell.length_c   1.000
_cell.angle_alpha   90.00
_cell.angle_beta   90.00
_cell.angle_gamma   90.00
#
_symmetry.space_group_name_H-M   'P 1'
#
loop_
_entity.id
_entity.type
_entity.pdbx_description
1 polymer ?
#
loop_
_entity_poly.entity_id
_entity_poly.type
_entity_poly.pdbx_seq_one_letter_code
_entity_poly.pdbx_strand_id
1 'polypeptide(L)'
;MNYELSDKIMKPFYKYLLILLISLSSFAQKVNTDLTYLVNPSKAKSNPPVLILLHGYGSSEGDLIEIAKTLDERFLTFSLRAPFKGSDVGYSWYELNRSRSNELTSNYNELKESKAKILSFISNACKSYKADSTKVFLMGFSQGAIMAFDIALTNPKKIAGILALSGKMLEETKTAKLEVSSVAKLKFFIAHGNSDNVISIKEAEKATEYLKANAIKEVTYKNYEMPHSISGAELNDIKTWLKKQINPPEKAKK
;
A
#
# COMPACT_ATOMS: atom_id res chain seq x y z
N MET A 1 -69.38 17.85 -14.70
CA MET A 1 -68.41 18.96 -14.83
C MET A 1 -67.41 18.80 -13.67
N ASN A 2 -66.13 18.66 -13.93
CA ASN A 2 -65.00 18.57 -13.01
C ASN A 2 -64.55 17.17 -12.48
N TYR A 3 -63.86 16.39 -13.35
CA TYR A 3 -62.93 15.37 -12.93
C TYR A 3 -61.62 15.31 -13.81
N GLU A 4 -61.31 16.33 -14.59
CA GLU A 4 -60.15 16.31 -15.51
C GLU A 4 -58.92 17.11 -15.06
N LEU A 5 -58.90 17.68 -13.84
CA LEU A 5 -57.79 18.54 -13.38
C LEU A 5 -56.77 17.86 -12.46
N SER A 6 -57.03 16.62 -11.99
CA SER A 6 -56.10 15.96 -11.05
C SER A 6 -54.98 15.17 -11.72
N ASP A 7 -55.15 14.74 -12.99
CA ASP A 7 -54.16 13.85 -13.64
C ASP A 7 -52.95 14.56 -14.28
N LYS A 8 -53.04 15.89 -14.49
CA LYS A 8 -51.95 16.63 -15.13
C LYS A 8 -50.86 17.13 -14.17
N ILE A 9 -51.17 17.21 -12.88
CA ILE A 9 -50.22 17.73 -11.87
C ILE A 9 -49.38 16.60 -11.21
N MET A 10 -49.91 15.36 -11.19
CA MET A 10 -49.18 14.24 -10.53
C MET A 10 -48.10 13.56 -11.39
N LYS A 11 -48.17 13.63 -12.72
CA LYS A 11 -47.20 12.98 -13.60
C LYS A 11 -45.74 13.49 -13.52
N PRO A 12 -45.44 14.78 -13.30
CA PRO A 12 -44.07 15.23 -13.15
C PRO A 12 -43.44 14.86 -11.80
N PHE A 13 -44.25 14.73 -10.74
CA PHE A 13 -43.73 14.47 -9.39
C PHE A 13 -43.12 13.04 -9.23
N TYR A 14 -43.70 12.02 -9.87
CA TYR A 14 -43.19 10.66 -9.86
C TYR A 14 -41.90 10.49 -10.66
N LYS A 15 -41.67 11.25 -11.72
CA LYS A 15 -40.42 11.23 -12.48
C LYS A 15 -39.23 11.78 -11.66
N TYR A 16 -39.44 12.82 -10.89
CA TYR A 16 -38.41 13.39 -10.02
C TYR A 16 -38.17 12.56 -8.76
N LEU A 17 -39.19 11.88 -8.22
CA LEU A 17 -39.04 10.96 -7.08
C LEU A 17 -38.27 9.72 -7.46
N LEU A 18 -38.45 9.18 -8.68
CA LEU A 18 -37.66 8.03 -9.18
C LEU A 18 -36.18 8.38 -9.41
N ILE A 19 -35.87 9.61 -9.83
CA ILE A 19 -34.50 10.09 -10.02
C ILE A 19 -33.82 10.33 -8.67
N LEU A 20 -34.55 10.73 -7.64
CA LEU A 20 -33.99 10.93 -6.28
C LEU A 20 -33.70 9.61 -5.57
N LEU A 21 -34.40 8.51 -5.88
CA LEU A 21 -34.18 7.20 -5.28
C LEU A 21 -33.01 6.44 -5.89
N ILE A 22 -32.55 6.82 -7.09
CA ILE A 22 -31.36 6.19 -7.72
C ILE A 22 -30.05 6.78 -7.18
N SER A 23 -30.08 7.95 -6.53
CA SER A 23 -28.88 8.63 -6.03
C SER A 23 -28.45 8.24 -4.60
N LEU A 24 -29.15 7.35 -3.91
CA LEU A 24 -28.94 7.05 -2.48
C LEU A 24 -28.39 5.66 -2.16
N SER A 25 -28.05 4.86 -3.15
CA SER A 25 -27.34 3.60 -2.89
C SER A 25 -25.82 3.75 -3.14
N SER A 26 -25.19 4.70 -2.46
CA SER A 26 -23.75 4.62 -2.20
C SER A 26 -23.51 3.49 -1.18
N PHE A 27 -23.71 2.23 -1.60
CA PHE A 27 -23.23 1.11 -0.82
C PHE A 27 -21.73 1.32 -0.68
N ALA A 28 -21.28 1.57 0.56
CA ALA A 28 -19.87 1.64 0.87
C ALA A 28 -19.23 0.35 0.29
N GLN A 29 -18.42 0.51 -0.74
CA GLN A 29 -17.76 -0.59 -1.42
C GLN A 29 -16.89 -1.31 -0.39
N LYS A 30 -17.16 -2.59 -0.12
CA LYS A 30 -16.45 -3.39 0.88
C LYS A 30 -15.58 -4.43 0.18
N VAL A 31 -14.34 -4.55 0.63
CA VAL A 31 -13.44 -5.63 0.20
C VAL A 31 -13.83 -6.91 0.93
N ASN A 32 -13.96 -8.02 0.20
CA ASN A 32 -14.13 -9.33 0.82
C ASN A 32 -12.77 -9.80 1.37
N THR A 33 -12.63 -9.73 2.68
CA THR A 33 -11.37 -10.01 3.40
C THR A 33 -11.64 -10.27 4.88
N ASP A 34 -10.74 -10.99 5.53
CA ASP A 34 -10.64 -11.16 6.99
C ASP A 34 -9.71 -10.12 7.64
N LEU A 35 -9.03 -9.27 6.84
CA LEU A 35 -8.23 -8.18 7.37
C LEU A 35 -9.10 -6.96 7.72
N THR A 36 -8.82 -6.33 8.85
CA THR A 36 -9.32 -4.99 9.17
C THR A 36 -8.56 -3.97 8.35
N TYR A 37 -9.26 -2.96 7.83
CA TYR A 37 -8.64 -1.92 7.02
C TYR A 37 -9.39 -0.59 7.13
N LEU A 38 -8.66 0.49 6.86
CA LEU A 38 -9.23 1.82 6.57
C LEU A 38 -9.05 2.13 5.09
N VAL A 39 -9.93 2.94 4.53
CA VAL A 39 -9.88 3.37 3.13
C VAL A 39 -9.90 4.89 3.02
N ASN A 40 -8.99 5.44 2.20
CA ASN A 40 -9.06 6.79 1.68
C ASN A 40 -9.47 6.70 0.20
N PRO A 41 -10.71 7.08 -0.15
CA PRO A 41 -11.26 6.89 -1.49
C PRO A 41 -10.54 7.77 -2.53
N SER A 42 -10.41 7.23 -3.74
CA SER A 42 -9.83 7.95 -4.88
C SER A 42 -10.79 9.00 -5.44
N LYS A 43 -10.25 10.12 -5.94
CA LYS A 43 -10.95 11.08 -6.78
C LYS A 43 -10.71 10.86 -8.29
N ALA A 44 -10.05 9.79 -8.68
CA ALA A 44 -9.93 9.42 -10.09
C ALA A 44 -11.30 9.04 -10.68
N LYS A 45 -11.57 9.45 -11.92
CA LYS A 45 -12.85 9.18 -12.60
C LYS A 45 -13.11 7.69 -12.85
N SER A 46 -12.07 6.91 -13.07
CA SER A 46 -12.13 5.46 -13.33
C SER A 46 -10.77 4.81 -13.09
N ASN A 47 -10.77 3.50 -12.83
CA ASN A 47 -9.58 2.66 -12.71
C ASN A 47 -8.46 3.32 -11.85
N PRO A 48 -8.74 3.69 -10.59
CA PRO A 48 -7.74 4.33 -9.75
C PRO A 48 -6.52 3.45 -9.53
N PRO A 49 -5.30 4.02 -9.50
CA PRO A 49 -4.14 3.32 -8.95
C PRO A 49 -4.36 3.04 -7.47
N VAL A 50 -3.75 1.97 -6.96
CA VAL A 50 -3.93 1.52 -5.58
C VAL A 50 -2.65 1.72 -4.79
N LEU A 51 -2.80 2.22 -3.55
CA LEU A 51 -1.73 2.29 -2.56
C LEU A 51 -2.15 1.50 -1.32
N ILE A 52 -1.36 0.51 -0.94
CA ILE A 52 -1.56 -0.27 0.28
C ILE A 52 -0.54 0.16 1.32
N LEU A 53 -1.00 0.57 2.50
CA LEU A 53 -0.18 0.99 3.62
C LEU A 53 -0.02 -0.15 4.62
N LEU A 54 1.22 -0.46 5.00
CA LEU A 54 1.59 -1.52 5.92
C LEU A 54 2.35 -0.90 7.11
N HIS A 55 1.72 -0.87 8.28
CA HIS A 55 2.26 -0.26 9.49
C HIS A 55 3.43 -1.04 10.10
N GLY A 56 4.15 -0.42 11.03
CA GLY A 56 5.23 -1.05 11.80
C GLY A 56 4.73 -1.98 12.90
N TYR A 57 5.65 -2.74 13.52
CA TYR A 57 5.36 -3.60 14.67
C TYR A 57 4.74 -2.82 15.82
N GLY A 58 3.70 -3.37 16.45
CA GLY A 58 3.02 -2.76 17.60
C GLY A 58 2.07 -1.61 17.25
N SER A 59 1.83 -1.33 15.95
CA SER A 59 0.94 -0.28 15.48
C SER A 59 -0.38 -0.84 14.92
N SER A 60 -1.10 -0.08 14.10
CA SER A 60 -2.37 -0.45 13.52
C SER A 60 -2.63 0.25 12.17
N GLU A 61 -3.76 -0.06 11.54
CA GLU A 61 -4.23 0.60 10.31
C GLU A 61 -4.45 2.11 10.46
N GLY A 62 -4.59 2.61 11.68
CA GLY A 62 -4.75 4.03 11.97
C GLY A 62 -3.48 4.85 11.81
N ASP A 63 -2.31 4.22 11.86
CA ASP A 63 -1.02 4.91 11.92
C ASP A 63 -0.68 5.65 10.62
N LEU A 64 -0.75 4.97 9.48
CA LEU A 64 -0.33 5.54 8.20
C LEU A 64 -1.47 6.17 7.39
N ILE A 65 -2.74 5.98 7.77
CA ILE A 65 -3.87 6.46 6.97
C ILE A 65 -3.92 7.99 6.86
N GLU A 66 -3.48 8.71 7.88
CA GLU A 66 -3.43 10.16 7.85
C GLU A 66 -2.44 10.69 6.81
N ILE A 67 -1.36 9.94 6.55
CA ILE A 67 -0.40 10.24 5.46
C ILE A 67 -1.12 10.18 4.11
N ALA A 68 -2.03 9.22 3.91
CA ALA A 68 -2.76 9.06 2.65
C ALA A 68 -3.53 10.33 2.25
N LYS A 69 -4.06 11.07 3.22
CA LYS A 69 -4.79 12.33 2.98
C LYS A 69 -3.90 13.42 2.38
N THR A 70 -2.59 13.30 2.55
CA THR A 70 -1.61 14.25 2.04
C THR A 70 -0.99 13.86 0.71
N LEU A 71 -1.25 12.63 0.23
CA LEU A 71 -0.75 12.09 -1.04
C LEU A 71 -1.62 12.52 -2.23
N ASP A 72 -1.30 12.00 -3.42
CA ASP A 72 -2.08 12.29 -4.63
C ASP A 72 -3.48 11.68 -4.52
N GLU A 73 -4.51 12.52 -4.58
CA GLU A 73 -5.93 12.15 -4.40
C GLU A 73 -6.47 11.17 -5.46
N ARG A 74 -5.69 10.89 -6.50
CA ARG A 74 -6.05 9.87 -7.51
C ARG A 74 -5.82 8.45 -7.01
N PHE A 75 -4.97 8.24 -5.99
CA PHE A 75 -4.81 6.92 -5.40
C PHE A 75 -6.03 6.51 -4.59
N LEU A 76 -6.47 5.28 -4.82
CA LEU A 76 -7.31 4.55 -3.87
C LEU A 76 -6.39 3.95 -2.83
N THR A 77 -6.44 4.45 -1.60
CA THR A 77 -5.49 4.05 -0.57
C THR A 77 -6.17 3.22 0.51
N PHE A 78 -5.57 2.08 0.84
CA PHE A 78 -5.98 1.23 1.94
C PHE A 78 -4.86 1.15 2.97
N SER A 79 -5.20 1.33 4.25
CA SER A 79 -4.30 1.04 5.37
C SER A 79 -4.76 -0.23 6.05
N LEU A 80 -3.90 -1.25 6.05
CA LEU A 80 -4.24 -2.58 6.55
C LEU A 80 -3.78 -2.75 7.99
N ARG A 81 -4.59 -3.44 8.81
CA ARG A 81 -4.19 -3.95 10.11
C ARG A 81 -3.53 -5.29 9.94
N ALA A 82 -2.35 -5.47 10.52
CA ALA A 82 -1.67 -6.75 10.57
C ALA A 82 -2.49 -7.81 11.34
N PRO A 83 -2.45 -9.11 10.97
CA PRO A 83 -3.35 -10.12 11.50
C PRO A 83 -3.03 -10.61 12.90
N PHE A 84 -1.78 -10.44 13.37
CA PHE A 84 -1.35 -10.92 14.68
C PHE A 84 -1.31 -9.78 15.69
N LYS A 85 -1.45 -10.10 16.98
CA LYS A 85 -1.24 -9.12 18.06
C LYS A 85 0.26 -8.90 18.26
N GLY A 86 0.66 -7.65 18.49
CA GLY A 86 2.00 -7.36 19.01
C GLY A 86 2.16 -7.84 20.45
N SER A 87 3.41 -7.87 20.95
CA SER A 87 3.70 -8.37 22.31
C SER A 87 2.98 -7.60 23.41
N ASP A 88 2.89 -6.27 23.31
CA ASP A 88 2.33 -5.42 24.36
C ASP A 88 1.06 -4.68 23.90
N VAL A 89 1.15 -3.99 22.78
CA VAL A 89 0.04 -3.20 22.21
C VAL A 89 0.06 -3.30 20.69
N GLY A 90 -1.12 -3.10 20.06
CA GLY A 90 -1.24 -3.05 18.62
C GLY A 90 -1.08 -4.40 17.94
N TYR A 91 -0.60 -4.36 16.69
CA TYR A 91 -0.62 -5.51 15.79
C TYR A 91 0.76 -5.71 15.12
N SER A 92 1.00 -6.93 14.63
CA SER A 92 2.23 -7.30 13.94
C SER A 92 1.95 -8.17 12.72
N TRP A 93 2.80 -8.04 11.69
CA TRP A 93 2.73 -8.89 10.50
C TRP A 93 3.28 -10.28 10.77
N TYR A 94 4.19 -10.39 11.72
CA TYR A 94 4.76 -11.64 12.22
C TYR A 94 5.42 -11.38 13.57
N GLU A 95 5.51 -12.42 14.38
CA GLU A 95 6.16 -12.35 15.68
C GLU A 95 7.69 -12.18 15.53
N LEU A 96 8.26 -11.37 16.41
CA LEU A 96 9.69 -11.22 16.57
C LEU A 96 10.13 -12.05 17.78
N ASN A 97 10.85 -13.13 17.54
CA ASN A 97 11.38 -13.99 18.59
C ASN A 97 12.82 -13.59 18.92
N ARG A 98 13.21 -13.76 20.19
CA ARG A 98 14.60 -13.65 20.59
C ARG A 98 15.21 -15.05 20.69
N SER A 99 16.33 -15.26 19.98
CA SER A 99 17.12 -16.46 20.11
C SER A 99 17.81 -16.52 21.49
N ARG A 100 18.41 -17.66 21.84
CA ARG A 100 19.24 -17.80 23.05
C ARG A 100 20.47 -16.88 23.02
N SER A 101 20.95 -16.49 21.84
CA SER A 101 22.01 -15.49 21.65
C SER A 101 21.51 -14.04 21.70
N ASN A 102 20.24 -13.81 22.08
CA ASN A 102 19.59 -12.50 22.12
C ASN A 102 19.40 -11.84 20.73
N GLU A 103 19.55 -12.60 19.65
CA GLU A 103 19.29 -12.12 18.30
C GLU A 103 17.78 -12.16 17.99
N LEU A 104 17.30 -11.11 17.31
CA LEU A 104 15.92 -11.05 16.84
C LEU A 104 15.75 -11.90 15.57
N THR A 105 14.86 -12.88 15.64
CA THR A 105 14.47 -13.72 14.51
C THR A 105 12.99 -13.48 14.17
N SER A 106 12.65 -13.59 12.90
CA SER A 106 11.29 -13.41 12.39
C SER A 106 10.57 -14.75 12.33
N ASN A 107 9.31 -14.81 12.78
CA ASN A 107 8.44 -15.96 12.51
C ASN A 107 8.04 -15.97 11.03
N TYR A 108 8.80 -16.71 10.22
CA TYR A 108 8.64 -16.72 8.77
C TYR A 108 7.33 -17.42 8.32
N ASN A 109 6.73 -18.29 9.14
CA ASN A 109 5.43 -18.87 8.84
C ASN A 109 4.31 -17.83 8.94
N GLU A 110 4.32 -17.02 9.99
CA GLU A 110 3.40 -15.89 10.13
C GLU A 110 3.61 -14.82 9.06
N LEU A 111 4.86 -14.56 8.67
CA LEU A 111 5.17 -13.68 7.55
C LEU A 111 4.51 -14.19 6.25
N LYS A 112 4.61 -15.48 5.95
CA LYS A 112 3.95 -16.10 4.79
C LYS A 112 2.43 -16.00 4.86
N GLU A 113 1.84 -16.20 6.04
CA GLU A 113 0.40 -16.06 6.25
C GLU A 113 -0.04 -14.62 6.01
N SER A 114 0.62 -13.64 6.60
CA SER A 114 0.37 -12.22 6.39
C SER A 114 0.49 -11.83 4.92
N LYS A 115 1.53 -12.32 4.24
CA LYS A 115 1.71 -12.12 2.80
C LYS A 115 0.53 -12.66 2.00
N ALA A 116 0.07 -13.87 2.28
CA ALA A 116 -1.07 -14.47 1.59
C ALA A 116 -2.35 -13.63 1.77
N LYS A 117 -2.60 -13.14 3.00
CA LYS A 117 -3.73 -12.26 3.31
C LYS A 117 -3.64 -10.92 2.56
N ILE A 118 -2.46 -10.29 2.53
CA ILE A 118 -2.23 -9.03 1.78
C ILE A 118 -2.47 -9.24 0.28
N LEU A 119 -1.95 -10.31 -0.31
CA LEU A 119 -2.12 -10.60 -1.75
C LEU A 119 -3.58 -10.89 -2.11
N SER A 120 -4.31 -11.60 -1.25
CA SER A 120 -5.76 -11.82 -1.39
C SER A 120 -6.51 -10.50 -1.29
N PHE A 121 -6.17 -9.65 -0.30
CA PHE A 121 -6.76 -8.32 -0.16
C PHE A 121 -6.58 -7.48 -1.41
N ILE A 122 -5.36 -7.39 -1.96
CA ILE A 122 -5.06 -6.63 -3.18
C ILE A 122 -5.97 -7.06 -4.33
N SER A 123 -6.08 -8.39 -4.56
CA SER A 123 -6.89 -8.94 -5.65
C SER A 123 -8.38 -8.59 -5.48
N ASN A 124 -8.90 -8.73 -4.27
CA ASN A 124 -10.30 -8.44 -3.95
C ASN A 124 -10.60 -6.94 -3.96
N ALA A 125 -9.68 -6.09 -3.47
CA ALA A 125 -9.81 -4.65 -3.49
C ALA A 125 -9.86 -4.11 -4.93
N CYS A 126 -8.92 -4.55 -5.79
CA CYS A 126 -8.93 -4.16 -7.20
C CYS A 126 -10.24 -4.54 -7.89
N LYS A 127 -10.77 -5.75 -7.63
CA LYS A 127 -12.05 -6.21 -8.19
C LYS A 127 -13.22 -5.38 -7.65
N SER A 128 -13.32 -5.22 -6.32
CA SER A 128 -14.43 -4.52 -5.66
C SER A 128 -14.51 -3.06 -6.10
N TYR A 129 -13.37 -2.37 -6.16
CA TYR A 129 -13.30 -0.95 -6.50
C TYR A 129 -13.04 -0.66 -7.98
N LYS A 130 -13.02 -1.69 -8.84
CA LYS A 130 -12.67 -1.55 -10.27
C LYS A 130 -11.38 -0.75 -10.47
N ALA A 131 -10.38 -1.01 -9.61
CA ALA A 131 -9.11 -0.32 -9.61
C ALA A 131 -8.12 -0.92 -10.60
N ASP A 132 -7.10 -0.17 -10.98
CA ASP A 132 -6.05 -0.61 -11.91
C ASP A 132 -5.09 -1.59 -11.21
N SER A 133 -5.30 -2.90 -11.42
CA SER A 133 -4.46 -3.95 -10.85
C SER A 133 -3.02 -3.95 -11.38
N THR A 134 -2.70 -3.17 -12.41
CA THR A 134 -1.34 -2.98 -12.93
C THR A 134 -0.60 -1.84 -12.25
N LYS A 135 -1.29 -1.04 -11.43
CA LYS A 135 -0.77 0.11 -10.69
C LYS A 135 -1.02 -0.02 -9.19
N VAL A 136 -0.62 -1.14 -8.62
CA VAL A 136 -0.67 -1.38 -7.17
C VAL A 136 0.71 -1.12 -6.58
N PHE A 137 0.75 -0.23 -5.58
CA PHE A 137 1.97 0.08 -4.83
C PHE A 137 1.80 -0.30 -3.37
N LEU A 138 2.86 -0.79 -2.74
CA LEU A 138 2.91 -1.00 -1.30
C LEU A 138 3.78 0.09 -0.66
N MET A 139 3.32 0.71 0.41
CA MET A 139 4.12 1.58 1.25
C MET A 139 4.16 1.00 2.65
N GLY A 140 5.33 0.56 3.07
CA GLY A 140 5.52 -0.05 4.37
C GLY A 140 6.51 0.74 5.24
N PHE A 141 6.22 0.85 6.52
CA PHE A 141 7.13 1.38 7.53
C PHE A 141 7.64 0.25 8.42
N SER A 142 8.96 0.22 8.69
CA SER A 142 9.59 -0.73 9.61
C SER A 142 9.24 -2.19 9.25
N GLN A 143 8.52 -2.93 10.07
CA GLN A 143 8.06 -4.29 9.78
C GLN A 143 7.21 -4.36 8.50
N GLY A 144 6.37 -3.34 8.25
CA GLY A 144 5.60 -3.23 7.01
C GLY A 144 6.48 -3.07 5.77
N ALA A 145 7.64 -2.41 5.88
CA ALA A 145 8.61 -2.31 4.79
C ALA A 145 9.28 -3.67 4.50
N ILE A 146 9.54 -4.47 5.54
CA ILE A 146 10.04 -5.84 5.40
C ILE A 146 9.03 -6.69 4.63
N MET A 147 7.74 -6.60 4.96
CA MET A 147 6.65 -7.25 4.21
C MET A 147 6.61 -6.80 2.75
N ALA A 148 6.76 -5.49 2.49
CA ALA A 148 6.76 -4.95 1.14
C ALA A 148 7.92 -5.50 0.29
N PHE A 149 9.14 -5.60 0.85
CA PHE A 149 10.27 -6.24 0.16
C PHE A 149 10.00 -7.71 -0.14
N ASP A 150 9.48 -8.47 0.82
CA ASP A 150 9.21 -9.89 0.63
C ASP A 150 8.16 -10.11 -0.47
N ILE A 151 7.07 -9.34 -0.47
CA ILE A 151 6.03 -9.39 -1.51
C ILE A 151 6.62 -9.02 -2.87
N ALA A 152 7.42 -7.95 -2.96
CA ALA A 152 8.00 -7.48 -4.20
C ALA A 152 8.88 -8.53 -4.88
N LEU A 153 9.70 -9.21 -4.10
CA LEU A 153 10.68 -10.16 -4.64
C LEU A 153 10.09 -11.55 -4.88
N THR A 154 9.07 -11.96 -4.12
CA THR A 154 8.48 -13.30 -4.24
C THR A 154 7.18 -13.32 -5.06
N ASN A 155 6.48 -12.18 -5.22
CA ASN A 155 5.22 -12.04 -5.95
C ASN A 155 5.20 -10.82 -6.89
N PRO A 156 6.22 -10.61 -7.74
CA PRO A 156 6.44 -9.37 -8.48
C PRO A 156 5.30 -9.00 -9.45
N LYS A 157 4.53 -10.00 -9.93
CA LYS A 157 3.41 -9.77 -10.87
C LYS A 157 2.17 -9.15 -10.21
N LYS A 158 2.14 -9.05 -8.88
CA LYS A 158 0.98 -8.56 -8.12
C LYS A 158 1.02 -7.08 -7.81
N ILE A 159 2.17 -6.44 -8.03
CA ILE A 159 2.39 -5.03 -7.70
C ILE A 159 3.21 -4.33 -8.79
N ALA A 160 3.16 -3.01 -8.82
CA ALA A 160 3.96 -2.15 -9.69
C ALA A 160 5.25 -1.66 -9.01
N GLY A 161 5.27 -1.61 -7.70
CA GLY A 161 6.43 -1.15 -6.95
C GLY A 161 6.16 -1.03 -5.45
N ILE A 162 7.20 -0.66 -4.71
CA ILE A 162 7.14 -0.47 -3.27
C ILE A 162 7.80 0.84 -2.82
N LEU A 163 7.34 1.32 -1.66
CA LEU A 163 8.01 2.32 -0.86
C LEU A 163 8.35 1.66 0.47
N ALA A 164 9.63 1.42 0.70
CA ALA A 164 10.16 0.77 1.89
C ALA A 164 10.81 1.81 2.80
N LEU A 165 10.15 2.14 3.92
CA LEU A 165 10.53 3.19 4.83
C LEU A 165 11.09 2.59 6.11
N SER A 166 12.34 2.92 6.47
CA SER A 166 13.03 2.44 7.69
C SER A 166 12.94 0.92 7.90
N GLY A 167 13.10 0.15 6.83
CA GLY A 167 13.01 -1.31 6.84
C GLY A 167 14.30 -2.01 6.45
N LYS A 168 14.23 -3.34 6.38
CA LYS A 168 15.32 -4.20 5.91
C LYS A 168 14.78 -5.32 5.03
N MET A 169 15.65 -5.97 4.30
CA MET A 169 15.36 -7.18 3.54
C MET A 169 15.82 -8.40 4.36
N LEU A 170 14.94 -9.39 4.57
CA LEU A 170 15.28 -10.62 5.28
C LEU A 170 16.18 -11.53 4.41
N GLU A 171 16.98 -12.38 5.03
CA GLU A 171 17.80 -13.34 4.32
C GLU A 171 16.97 -14.35 3.53
N GLU A 172 15.84 -14.80 4.09
CA GLU A 172 14.90 -15.70 3.42
C GLU A 172 14.33 -15.06 2.13
N THR A 173 14.10 -13.74 2.15
CA THR A 173 13.67 -13.00 0.97
C THR A 173 14.77 -12.91 -0.09
N LYS A 174 16.03 -12.71 0.32
CA LYS A 174 17.19 -12.63 -0.59
C LYS A 174 17.50 -13.98 -1.25
N THR A 175 17.29 -15.08 -0.52
CA THR A 175 17.55 -16.44 -1.00
C THR A 175 16.40 -17.04 -1.80
N ALA A 176 15.24 -16.34 -1.86
CA ALA A 176 14.12 -16.76 -2.67
C ALA A 176 14.49 -16.78 -4.17
N LYS A 177 13.93 -17.75 -4.91
CA LYS A 177 14.10 -17.81 -6.36
C LYS A 177 13.43 -16.63 -7.04
N LEU A 178 14.21 -15.66 -7.51
CA LEU A 178 13.69 -14.48 -8.18
C LEU A 178 13.16 -14.80 -9.59
N GLU A 179 11.99 -14.30 -9.90
CA GLU A 179 11.51 -14.19 -11.28
C GLU A 179 12.07 -12.89 -11.90
N VAL A 180 13.34 -12.92 -12.31
CA VAL A 180 14.13 -11.74 -12.69
C VAL A 180 13.40 -10.85 -13.70
N SER A 181 12.77 -11.41 -14.72
CA SER A 181 12.04 -10.64 -15.75
C SER A 181 10.83 -9.86 -15.22
N SER A 182 10.21 -10.32 -14.13
CA SER A 182 9.10 -9.65 -13.49
C SER A 182 9.58 -8.65 -12.43
N VAL A 183 10.56 -9.03 -11.61
CA VAL A 183 11.15 -8.15 -10.59
C VAL A 183 11.83 -6.94 -11.22
N ALA A 184 12.49 -7.10 -12.38
CA ALA A 184 13.14 -6.01 -13.12
C ALA A 184 12.18 -4.90 -13.60
N LYS A 185 10.87 -5.15 -13.59
CA LYS A 185 9.83 -4.15 -13.95
C LYS A 185 9.34 -3.35 -12.75
N LEU A 186 9.64 -3.81 -11.54
CA LEU A 186 9.21 -3.15 -10.32
C LEU A 186 9.99 -1.86 -10.08
N LYS A 187 9.34 -0.95 -9.37
CA LYS A 187 9.89 0.33 -8.97
C LYS A 187 10.04 0.37 -7.47
N PHE A 188 11.21 0.79 -7.01
CA PHE A 188 11.56 0.81 -5.60
C PHE A 188 11.86 2.24 -5.14
N PHE A 189 11.21 2.66 -4.07
CA PHE A 189 11.59 3.82 -3.28
C PHE A 189 12.01 3.31 -1.91
N ILE A 190 13.27 3.51 -1.56
CA ILE A 190 13.85 3.08 -0.29
C ILE A 190 14.25 4.33 0.47
N ALA A 191 13.78 4.48 1.69
CA ALA A 191 14.04 5.63 2.53
C ALA A 191 14.44 5.20 3.93
N HIS A 192 15.39 5.94 4.55
CA HIS A 192 15.88 5.59 5.88
C HIS A 192 16.41 6.82 6.64
N GLY A 193 16.29 6.78 7.97
CA GLY A 193 16.85 7.78 8.86
C GLY A 193 18.35 7.55 9.11
N ASN A 194 19.17 8.59 9.03
CA ASN A 194 20.61 8.51 9.31
C ASN A 194 20.90 8.13 10.77
N SER A 195 20.01 8.50 11.69
CA SER A 195 20.13 8.25 13.13
C SER A 195 19.17 7.16 13.62
N ASP A 196 18.73 6.28 12.71
CA ASP A 196 17.86 5.15 13.06
C ASP A 196 18.62 4.15 13.96
N ASN A 197 18.16 4.02 15.20
CA ASN A 197 18.74 3.12 16.22
C ASN A 197 17.93 1.83 16.41
N VAL A 198 16.87 1.63 15.64
CA VAL A 198 16.02 0.41 15.64
C VAL A 198 16.45 -0.52 14.52
N ILE A 199 16.50 0.00 13.29
CA ILE A 199 17.02 -0.68 12.11
C ILE A 199 18.12 0.19 11.51
N SER A 200 19.35 -0.30 11.48
CA SER A 200 20.48 0.47 10.97
C SER A 200 20.28 0.86 9.51
N ILE A 201 20.62 2.09 9.15
CA ILE A 201 20.64 2.57 7.77
C ILE A 201 21.40 1.66 6.81
N LYS A 202 22.41 0.95 7.30
CA LYS A 202 23.16 -0.06 6.52
C LYS A 202 22.27 -1.14 5.90
N GLU A 203 21.11 -1.41 6.49
CA GLU A 203 20.17 -2.38 5.94
C GLU A 203 19.47 -1.86 4.68
N ALA A 204 19.18 -0.57 4.60
CA ALA A 204 18.66 0.07 3.39
C ALA A 204 19.73 0.15 2.28
N GLU A 205 20.98 0.40 2.65
CA GLU A 205 22.14 0.37 1.73
C GLU A 205 22.31 -1.02 1.14
N LYS A 206 22.39 -2.08 1.97
CA LYS A 206 22.45 -3.49 1.54
C LYS A 206 21.28 -3.87 0.64
N ALA A 207 20.06 -3.46 0.98
CA ALA A 207 18.89 -3.73 0.16
C ALA A 207 19.02 -3.06 -1.21
N THR A 208 19.48 -1.82 -1.26
CA THR A 208 19.72 -1.07 -2.50
C THR A 208 20.79 -1.73 -3.36
N GLU A 209 21.90 -2.16 -2.77
CA GLU A 209 22.99 -2.89 -3.46
C GLU A 209 22.47 -4.22 -4.02
N TYR A 210 21.74 -4.99 -3.21
CA TYR A 210 21.15 -6.26 -3.64
C TYR A 210 20.24 -6.08 -4.87
N LEU A 211 19.35 -5.09 -4.85
CA LEU A 211 18.44 -4.82 -5.96
C LEU A 211 19.21 -4.45 -7.23
N LYS A 212 20.23 -3.60 -7.14
CA LYS A 212 21.08 -3.21 -8.27
C LYS A 212 21.87 -4.38 -8.82
N ALA A 213 22.45 -5.23 -7.95
CA ALA A 213 23.18 -6.42 -8.34
C ALA A 213 22.30 -7.45 -9.08
N ASN A 214 20.99 -7.46 -8.81
CA ASN A 214 20.00 -8.30 -9.49
C ASN A 214 19.33 -7.60 -10.69
N ALA A 215 19.99 -6.60 -11.30
CA ALA A 215 19.59 -5.88 -12.50
C ALA A 215 18.24 -5.12 -12.39
N ILE A 216 17.82 -4.76 -11.19
CA ILE A 216 16.63 -3.93 -10.97
C ILE A 216 17.03 -2.46 -11.19
N LYS A 217 16.44 -1.83 -12.22
CA LYS A 217 16.88 -0.52 -12.71
C LYS A 217 16.20 0.66 -12.01
N GLU A 218 14.94 0.50 -11.63
CA GLU A 218 14.10 1.58 -11.06
C GLU A 218 14.20 1.58 -9.53
N VAL A 219 15.39 1.92 -9.00
CA VAL A 219 15.65 2.00 -7.55
C VAL A 219 16.01 3.44 -7.20
N THR A 220 15.16 4.07 -6.40
CA THR A 220 15.40 5.37 -5.75
C THR A 220 15.76 5.12 -4.30
N TYR A 221 16.95 5.54 -3.86
CA TYR A 221 17.37 5.49 -2.46
C TYR A 221 17.54 6.92 -1.92
N LYS A 222 16.98 7.18 -0.74
CA LYS A 222 17.04 8.45 -0.03
C LYS A 222 17.32 8.21 1.45
N ASN A 223 18.13 9.07 2.05
CA ASN A 223 18.30 9.12 3.50
C ASN A 223 17.97 10.51 4.05
N TYR A 224 17.64 10.57 5.33
CA TYR A 224 17.16 11.79 5.97
C TYR A 224 17.75 11.92 7.37
N GLU A 225 17.93 13.18 7.83
CA GLU A 225 18.35 13.47 9.20
C GLU A 225 17.16 13.25 10.15
N MET A 226 16.93 11.99 10.51
CA MET A 226 15.85 11.58 11.39
C MET A 226 16.16 10.22 12.07
N PRO A 227 15.55 9.93 13.23
CA PRO A 227 15.57 8.60 13.85
C PRO A 227 14.64 7.62 13.12
N HIS A 228 14.21 6.54 13.80
CA HIS A 228 13.23 5.55 13.29
C HIS A 228 11.83 6.17 13.19
N SER A 229 11.59 6.96 12.16
CA SER A 229 10.36 7.75 11.95
C SER A 229 10.17 8.09 10.48
N ILE A 230 9.10 8.82 10.15
CA ILE A 230 8.84 9.37 8.82
C ILE A 230 8.88 10.91 8.93
N SER A 231 9.74 11.57 8.14
CA SER A 231 9.89 13.03 8.17
C SER A 231 9.02 13.73 7.11
N GLY A 232 8.82 15.05 7.30
CA GLY A 232 8.14 15.88 6.31
C GLY A 232 8.90 15.96 4.96
N ALA A 233 10.23 15.93 4.99
CA ALA A 233 11.06 15.89 3.79
C ALA A 233 10.86 14.58 3.02
N GLU A 234 10.88 13.47 3.72
CA GLU A 234 10.60 12.14 3.14
C GLU A 234 9.20 12.08 2.52
N LEU A 235 8.17 12.60 3.21
CA LEU A 235 6.80 12.65 2.68
C LEU A 235 6.71 13.47 1.38
N ASN A 236 7.46 14.55 1.24
CA ASN A 236 7.49 15.33 0.00
C ASN A 236 8.13 14.56 -1.15
N ASP A 237 9.19 13.80 -0.87
CA ASP A 237 9.82 12.93 -1.87
C ASP A 237 8.89 11.77 -2.25
N ILE A 238 8.20 11.16 -1.30
CA ILE A 238 7.17 10.13 -1.54
C ILE A 238 6.07 10.66 -2.47
N LYS A 239 5.52 11.85 -2.18
CA LYS A 239 4.50 12.50 -3.03
C LYS A 239 4.99 12.69 -4.46
N THR A 240 6.20 13.20 -4.61
CA THR A 240 6.83 13.44 -5.91
C THR A 240 7.03 12.12 -6.67
N TRP A 241 7.55 11.11 -5.98
CA TRP A 241 7.78 9.81 -6.57
C TRP A 241 6.48 9.13 -7.02
N LEU A 242 5.46 9.06 -6.16
CA LEU A 242 4.15 8.48 -6.49
C LEU A 242 3.48 9.19 -7.67
N LYS A 243 3.51 10.53 -7.68
CA LYS A 243 2.98 11.33 -8.80
C LYS A 243 3.64 10.97 -10.13
N LYS A 244 4.96 10.74 -10.13
CA LYS A 244 5.71 10.31 -11.33
C LYS A 244 5.25 8.92 -11.81
N GLN A 245 4.86 8.02 -10.90
CA GLN A 245 4.45 6.66 -11.27
C GLN A 245 3.10 6.60 -12.00
N ILE A 246 2.22 7.52 -11.74
CA ILE A 246 0.88 7.56 -12.35
C ILE A 246 0.74 8.56 -13.50
N ASN A 247 1.71 9.47 -13.65
CA ASN A 247 1.86 10.35 -14.80
C ASN A 247 3.06 9.84 -15.62
N PRO A 248 2.88 8.96 -16.62
CA PRO A 248 4.00 8.61 -17.49
C PRO A 248 4.52 9.90 -18.15
N PRO A 249 5.85 10.02 -18.37
CA PRO A 249 6.39 11.16 -19.11
C PRO A 249 5.66 11.25 -20.46
N GLU A 250 5.27 12.47 -20.83
CA GLU A 250 4.77 12.71 -22.21
C GLU A 250 5.77 12.09 -23.18
N LYS A 251 5.30 11.18 -24.01
CA LYS A 251 6.14 10.67 -25.09
C LYS A 251 6.62 11.87 -25.86
N ALA A 252 7.94 12.12 -25.85
CA ALA A 252 8.54 13.15 -26.69
C ALA A 252 7.97 12.94 -28.10
N LYS A 253 7.21 13.91 -28.60
CA LYS A 253 6.72 13.90 -29.97
C LYS A 253 7.96 13.85 -30.85
N LYS A 254 8.18 12.69 -31.50
CA LYS A 254 9.19 12.55 -32.57
C LYS A 254 8.70 13.28 -33.80
#